data_2564aa02f7937ddab681f512f048a0bc
#
_entry.id   2564aa02f7937ddab681f512f048a0bc
#
_cell.length_a   1.000
_cell.length_b   1.000
_cell.length_c   1.000
_cell.angle_alpha   90.00
_cell.angle_beta   90.00
_cell.angle_gamma   90.00
#
_symmetry.space_group_name_H-M   'P 1'
#
loop_
_entity.id
_entity.type
_entity.pdbx_description
1 polymer ?
#
loop_
_entity_poly.entity_id
_entity_poly.type
_entity_poly.pdbx_seq_one_letter_code
_entity_poly.pdbx_strand_id
1 'polypeptide(L)'
;MPADFVGLSYEVQQLANPDFFSLKNSGLIRQFRDLAPLGVLRLGGNTSEFATWKQSANAPDPERPNTREVAGEPRAQYYAVTPEAVRNLAGFLHATGWRCIYGIGMGTNTPQRAAAEAEFAAHTLGASLEYFQLGNEVDLFGRHLRDPQTWNAQTYLDEWLAMARAITARVPAARFGMPDVASNIEWLTEIANRWASIPNPPRVVTLTHHYYFGGPATNPAVNIPNLLKPETMAKVQKTADTANTDAKKMGVRVRMTEGNTCYRGGKPGLSDVFAAALWAADYSLLLASNNYTGVNLHGGTGNSVANSVGGSLPGDALLKEQGETPQQIASHPHPFYTPIATFGSEYLLEPVGYGLKFAGALSGSTFVAEDLTAKLQAAGVNATAYAVKLAGGHRSVVVVNKDATKDVDVTLDFGPKTTGAAAVQTLRAPALESREAHIATGPAAHVHNGKVTVTIPHASAMRVTLA
;
A
#
# COMPACT_ATOMS: atom_id res chain seq x y z
N MET A 1 -0.14 -10.73 12.27
CA MET A 1 -0.33 -9.38 11.67
C MET A 1 0.29 -8.35 12.59
N PRO A 2 1.30 -7.58 12.18
CA PRO A 2 1.89 -6.53 13.02
C PRO A 2 0.86 -5.46 13.45
N ALA A 3 1.13 -4.76 14.56
CA ALA A 3 0.23 -3.71 15.06
C ALA A 3 0.12 -2.50 14.12
N ASP A 4 1.17 -2.25 13.31
CA ASP A 4 1.29 -1.18 12.31
C ASP A 4 1.23 -1.71 10.86
N PHE A 5 0.48 -2.78 10.65
CA PHE A 5 0.34 -3.44 9.35
C PHE A 5 -0.26 -2.50 8.29
N VAL A 6 -1.23 -1.69 8.68
CA VAL A 6 -1.89 -0.72 7.80
C VAL A 6 -0.90 0.34 7.34
N GLY A 7 -0.92 0.66 6.05
CA GLY A 7 -0.08 1.70 5.49
C GLY A 7 -0.70 2.38 4.29
N LEU A 8 -0.21 3.57 4.04
CA LEU A 8 -0.51 4.37 2.86
C LEU A 8 0.79 4.72 2.15
N SER A 9 0.75 4.77 0.82
CA SER A 9 1.85 5.25 -0.02
C SER A 9 1.45 6.55 -0.70
N TYR A 10 2.33 7.53 -0.65
CA TYR A 10 2.17 8.84 -1.28
C TYR A 10 3.40 9.19 -2.10
N GLU A 11 3.20 9.95 -3.16
CA GLU A 11 4.28 10.52 -3.96
C GLU A 11 5.18 11.44 -3.12
N VAL A 12 6.52 11.34 -3.26
CA VAL A 12 7.48 12.25 -2.58
C VAL A 12 7.21 13.71 -2.93
N GLN A 13 6.68 13.98 -4.12
CA GLN A 13 6.24 15.31 -4.53
C GLN A 13 5.36 16.02 -3.48
N GLN A 14 4.61 15.29 -2.66
CA GLN A 14 3.78 15.89 -1.61
C GLN A 14 4.62 16.71 -0.61
N LEU A 15 5.90 16.39 -0.43
CA LEU A 15 6.83 17.17 0.42
C LEU A 15 7.23 18.51 -0.20
N ALA A 16 6.99 18.72 -1.51
CA ALA A 16 7.21 20.05 -2.11
C ALA A 16 6.23 21.10 -1.58
N ASN A 17 5.11 20.67 -0.99
CA ASN A 17 4.25 21.50 -0.16
C ASN A 17 4.50 21.16 1.32
N PRO A 18 5.29 21.95 2.07
CA PRO A 18 5.62 21.65 3.45
C PRO A 18 4.41 21.58 4.40
N ASP A 19 3.29 22.18 4.03
CA ASP A 19 2.08 22.19 4.85
C ASP A 19 1.19 20.94 4.63
N PHE A 20 1.47 20.11 3.63
CA PHE A 20 0.64 18.92 3.34
C PHE A 20 0.73 17.89 4.47
N PHE A 21 1.94 17.42 4.81
CA PHE A 21 2.16 16.58 5.99
C PHE A 21 2.62 17.47 7.16
N SER A 22 1.69 18.18 7.75
CA SER A 22 1.98 19.11 8.86
C SER A 22 0.86 19.12 9.90
N LEU A 23 1.12 19.71 11.05
CA LEU A 23 0.09 19.94 12.08
C LEU A 23 -1.05 20.87 11.62
N LYS A 24 -0.81 21.68 10.58
CA LYS A 24 -1.83 22.55 9.97
C LYS A 24 -2.92 21.74 9.27
N ASN A 25 -2.58 20.55 8.77
CA ASN A 25 -3.49 19.66 8.05
C ASN A 25 -4.25 18.72 9.00
N SER A 26 -5.03 19.30 9.90
CA SER A 26 -5.80 18.55 10.92
C SER A 26 -6.82 17.58 10.32
N GLY A 27 -7.33 17.88 9.12
CA GLY A 27 -8.26 17.02 8.37
C GLY A 27 -7.60 15.69 7.99
N LEU A 28 -6.42 15.75 7.40
CA LEU A 28 -5.64 14.55 7.03
C LEU A 28 -5.21 13.76 8.28
N ILE A 29 -4.79 14.44 9.35
CA ILE A 29 -4.44 13.79 10.62
C ILE A 29 -5.62 12.97 11.16
N ARG A 30 -6.84 13.52 11.12
CA ARG A 30 -8.04 12.78 11.55
C ARG A 30 -8.28 11.53 10.72
N GLN A 31 -8.12 11.60 9.41
CA GLN A 31 -8.33 10.45 8.53
C GLN A 31 -7.28 9.35 8.75
N PHE A 32 -6.01 9.71 8.96
CA PHE A 32 -4.97 8.73 9.30
C PHE A 32 -5.28 8.01 10.61
N ARG A 33 -5.71 8.74 11.64
CA ARG A 33 -6.11 8.15 12.93
C ARG A 33 -7.36 7.30 12.84
N ASP A 34 -8.33 7.71 12.02
CA ASP A 34 -9.57 6.97 11.79
C ASP A 34 -9.31 5.68 10.99
N LEU A 35 -8.36 5.72 10.06
CA LEU A 35 -7.97 4.55 9.29
C LEU A 35 -7.30 3.48 10.18
N ALA A 36 -6.34 3.88 10.99
CA ALA A 36 -5.68 3.01 11.97
C ALA A 36 -4.96 3.82 13.06
N PRO A 37 -4.97 3.35 14.33
CA PRO A 37 -4.28 4.02 15.43
C PRO A 37 -2.75 3.97 15.30
N LEU A 38 -2.22 2.96 14.62
CA LEU A 38 -0.81 2.79 14.26
C LEU A 38 -0.74 2.38 12.80
N GLY A 39 0.23 2.91 12.07
CA GLY A 39 0.42 2.58 10.67
C GLY A 39 1.77 3.08 10.13
N VAL A 40 1.99 2.86 8.85
CA VAL A 40 3.21 3.26 8.17
C VAL A 40 2.88 4.07 6.92
N LEU A 41 3.31 5.32 6.91
CA LEU A 41 3.31 6.16 5.72
C LEU A 41 4.56 5.84 4.89
N ARG A 42 4.38 5.44 3.65
CA ARG A 42 5.48 5.36 2.68
C ARG A 42 5.47 6.60 1.80
N LEU A 43 6.58 7.32 1.77
CA LEU A 43 6.85 8.35 0.78
C LEU A 43 7.72 7.75 -0.31
N GLY A 44 7.26 7.77 -1.54
CA GLY A 44 7.90 7.14 -2.69
C GLY A 44 7.22 7.57 -3.98
N GLY A 45 6.84 6.60 -4.83
CA GLY A 45 6.23 6.85 -6.12
C GLY A 45 7.22 7.35 -7.17
N ASN A 46 6.78 7.47 -8.42
CA ASN A 46 7.65 7.86 -9.53
C ASN A 46 8.27 9.26 -9.38
N THR A 47 7.60 10.15 -8.66
CA THR A 47 8.13 11.51 -8.42
C THR A 47 9.32 11.52 -7.46
N SER A 48 9.60 10.43 -6.74
CA SER A 48 10.80 10.30 -5.90
C SER A 48 12.08 10.43 -6.72
N GLU A 49 12.06 9.94 -7.96
CA GLU A 49 13.22 9.96 -8.87
C GLU A 49 13.60 11.37 -9.32
N PHE A 50 12.71 12.33 -9.12
CA PHE A 50 12.89 13.75 -9.42
C PHE A 50 12.81 14.65 -8.18
N ALA A 51 12.74 14.07 -6.99
CA ALA A 51 12.87 14.82 -5.74
C ALA A 51 14.30 15.25 -5.51
N THR A 52 14.47 16.44 -4.96
CA THR A 52 15.78 17.03 -4.72
C THR A 52 15.86 17.63 -3.32
N TRP A 53 16.79 17.14 -2.53
CA TRP A 53 17.12 17.73 -1.23
C TRP A 53 17.69 19.12 -1.40
N LYS A 54 17.06 20.13 -0.79
CA LYS A 54 17.48 21.54 -0.82
C LYS A 54 17.46 22.12 0.57
N GLN A 55 18.48 22.92 0.91
CA GLN A 55 18.52 23.67 2.16
C GLN A 55 17.43 24.75 2.25
N SER A 56 16.93 25.21 1.09
CA SER A 56 15.74 26.06 0.94
C SER A 56 15.07 25.75 -0.40
N ALA A 57 13.78 26.09 -0.52
CA ALA A 57 13.03 25.90 -1.77
C ALA A 57 13.65 26.67 -2.97
N ASN A 58 14.32 27.78 -2.69
CA ASN A 58 14.97 28.64 -3.70
C ASN A 58 16.41 28.23 -4.05
N ALA A 59 16.97 27.18 -3.41
CA ALA A 59 18.27 26.67 -3.80
C ALA A 59 18.24 26.17 -5.26
N PRO A 60 19.33 26.33 -6.04
CA PRO A 60 19.35 25.90 -7.43
C PRO A 60 19.09 24.40 -7.56
N ASP A 61 18.46 24.00 -8.66
CA ASP A 61 18.36 22.59 -9.01
C ASP A 61 19.73 22.03 -9.36
N PRO A 62 19.99 20.76 -9.05
CA PRO A 62 21.21 20.11 -9.49
C PRO A 62 21.22 19.97 -11.02
N GLU A 63 22.41 19.76 -11.58
CA GLU A 63 22.53 19.36 -12.99
C GLU A 63 21.68 18.11 -13.26
N ARG A 64 20.91 18.15 -14.35
CA ARG A 64 20.02 17.05 -14.72
C ARG A 64 20.78 15.99 -15.49
N PRO A 65 20.70 14.72 -15.09
CA PRO A 65 21.15 13.65 -15.97
C PRO A 65 20.26 13.56 -17.22
N ASN A 66 20.80 12.98 -18.28
CA ASN A 66 20.03 12.69 -19.50
C ASN A 66 18.93 11.68 -19.19
N THR A 67 17.71 12.15 -19.06
CA THR A 67 16.51 11.32 -18.93
C THR A 67 15.76 11.34 -20.26
N ARG A 68 15.19 10.19 -20.63
CA ARG A 68 14.31 10.13 -21.80
C ARG A 68 12.89 10.52 -21.41
N GLU A 69 12.25 11.38 -22.19
CA GLU A 69 10.82 11.61 -22.04
C GLU A 69 10.05 10.43 -22.64
N VAL A 70 9.22 9.80 -21.82
CA VAL A 70 8.40 8.65 -22.22
C VAL A 70 6.95 8.93 -21.79
N ALA A 71 6.02 8.67 -22.69
CA ALA A 71 4.61 8.85 -22.42
C ALA A 71 4.16 7.98 -21.23
N GLY A 72 3.52 8.62 -20.26
CA GLY A 72 3.05 7.97 -19.03
C GLY A 72 4.10 7.79 -17.94
N GLU A 73 5.31 8.31 -18.14
CA GLU A 73 6.35 8.43 -17.11
C GLU A 73 6.46 9.89 -16.64
N PRO A 74 6.96 10.17 -15.43
CA PRO A 74 7.08 11.53 -14.93
C PRO A 74 7.99 12.37 -15.81
N ARG A 75 7.63 13.63 -15.98
CA ARG A 75 8.48 14.60 -16.66
C ARG A 75 9.68 14.94 -15.81
N ALA A 76 10.81 15.30 -16.44
CA ALA A 76 12.03 15.76 -15.80
C ALA A 76 11.83 17.12 -15.10
N GLN A 77 10.97 17.17 -14.09
CA GLN A 77 10.68 18.32 -13.25
C GLN A 77 11.13 18.01 -11.81
N TYR A 78 12.01 18.84 -11.25
CA TYR A 78 12.44 18.63 -9.87
C TYR A 78 11.42 19.14 -8.85
N TYR A 79 11.29 18.38 -7.77
CA TYR A 79 10.48 18.70 -6.59
C TYR A 79 11.39 18.92 -5.40
N ALA A 80 11.32 20.13 -4.81
CA ALA A 80 12.16 20.46 -3.67
C ALA A 80 11.67 19.74 -2.40
N VAL A 81 12.56 18.98 -1.76
CA VAL A 81 12.39 18.51 -0.39
C VAL A 81 13.25 19.36 0.52
N THR A 82 12.63 20.05 1.47
CA THR A 82 13.31 21.03 2.33
C THR A 82 13.37 20.60 3.79
N PRO A 83 14.27 21.15 4.60
CA PRO A 83 14.28 20.96 6.05
C PRO A 83 12.94 21.26 6.73
N GLU A 84 12.20 22.25 6.23
CA GLU A 84 10.87 22.59 6.75
C GLU A 84 9.89 21.46 6.51
N ALA A 85 9.82 20.91 5.30
CA ALA A 85 8.93 19.80 4.94
C ALA A 85 9.19 18.57 5.84
N VAL A 86 10.47 18.24 6.09
CA VAL A 86 10.82 17.08 6.93
C VAL A 86 10.49 17.31 8.40
N ARG A 87 10.67 18.54 8.94
CA ARG A 87 10.23 18.88 10.31
C ARG A 87 8.73 18.82 10.46
N ASN A 88 7.99 19.33 9.46
CA ASN A 88 6.53 19.27 9.46
C ASN A 88 6.03 17.82 9.37
N LEU A 89 6.65 16.98 8.55
CA LEU A 89 6.39 15.55 8.50
C LEU A 89 6.60 14.88 9.87
N ALA A 90 7.68 15.21 10.59
CA ALA A 90 7.90 14.67 11.94
C ALA A 90 6.75 15.03 12.90
N GLY A 91 6.27 16.28 12.86
CA GLY A 91 5.11 16.72 13.63
C GLY A 91 3.82 15.96 13.25
N PHE A 92 3.57 15.76 11.95
CA PHE A 92 2.43 15.01 11.43
C PHE A 92 2.47 13.53 11.90
N LEU A 93 3.62 12.88 11.79
CA LEU A 93 3.80 11.49 12.23
C LEU A 93 3.60 11.34 13.74
N HIS A 94 4.11 12.28 14.52
CA HIS A 94 3.87 12.30 15.97
C HIS A 94 2.37 12.45 16.28
N ALA A 95 1.69 13.36 15.58
CA ALA A 95 0.27 13.60 15.77
C ALA A 95 -0.62 12.43 15.35
N THR A 96 -0.23 11.65 14.33
CA THR A 96 -0.99 10.49 13.86
C THR A 96 -0.66 9.21 14.61
N GLY A 97 0.50 9.10 15.24
CA GLY A 97 1.05 7.85 15.79
C GLY A 97 1.64 6.93 14.72
N TRP A 98 1.84 7.42 13.49
CA TRP A 98 2.36 6.63 12.38
C TRP A 98 3.87 6.75 12.25
N ARG A 99 4.49 5.74 11.63
CA ARG A 99 5.91 5.75 11.23
C ARG A 99 6.03 6.01 9.72
N CYS A 100 7.26 6.25 9.25
CA CYS A 100 7.51 6.61 7.86
C CYS A 100 8.59 5.71 7.23
N ILE A 101 8.28 5.14 6.07
CA ILE A 101 9.25 4.67 5.10
C ILE A 101 9.61 5.89 4.25
N TYR A 102 10.86 6.34 4.37
CA TYR A 102 11.31 7.56 3.72
C TYR A 102 12.04 7.21 2.41
N GLY A 103 11.39 7.51 1.28
CA GLY A 103 11.93 7.28 -0.05
C GLY A 103 12.93 8.35 -0.46
N ILE A 104 14.05 7.92 -1.02
CA ILE A 104 15.10 8.74 -1.63
C ILE A 104 15.29 8.25 -3.05
N GLY A 105 15.13 9.14 -4.03
CA GLY A 105 15.32 8.78 -5.45
C GLY A 105 16.74 8.33 -5.76
N MET A 106 16.87 7.41 -6.69
CA MET A 106 18.15 6.95 -7.25
C MET A 106 18.38 7.48 -8.67
N GLY A 107 17.30 7.66 -9.43
CA GLY A 107 17.36 7.92 -10.86
C GLY A 107 18.14 9.17 -11.24
N THR A 108 17.95 10.25 -10.50
CA THR A 108 18.59 11.55 -10.74
C THR A 108 19.46 12.05 -9.57
N ASN A 109 19.70 11.19 -8.58
CA ASN A 109 20.43 11.54 -7.35
C ASN A 109 21.89 11.08 -7.39
N THR A 110 22.66 11.48 -6.38
CA THR A 110 24.03 11.01 -6.15
C THR A 110 24.16 10.47 -4.73
N PRO A 111 25.11 9.54 -4.46
CA PRO A 111 25.33 9.02 -3.11
C PRO A 111 25.54 10.13 -2.06
N GLN A 112 26.22 11.23 -2.40
CA GLN A 112 26.53 12.33 -1.50
C GLN A 112 25.27 13.14 -1.15
N ARG A 113 24.40 13.44 -2.14
CA ARG A 113 23.14 14.16 -1.91
C ARG A 113 22.16 13.30 -1.12
N ALA A 114 22.03 12.03 -1.49
CA ALA A 114 21.20 11.06 -0.77
C ALA A 114 21.63 10.93 0.70
N ALA A 115 22.94 10.88 0.96
CA ALA A 115 23.47 10.79 2.31
C ALA A 115 23.21 12.08 3.14
N ALA A 116 23.25 13.25 2.52
CA ALA A 116 22.95 14.53 3.19
C ALA A 116 21.45 14.62 3.57
N GLU A 117 20.56 14.21 2.68
CA GLU A 117 19.12 14.12 2.92
C GLU A 117 18.80 13.09 4.01
N ALA A 118 19.36 11.88 3.91
CA ALA A 118 19.14 10.80 4.87
C ALA A 118 19.61 11.17 6.29
N GLU A 119 20.74 11.87 6.41
CA GLU A 119 21.26 12.35 7.70
C GLU A 119 20.27 13.30 8.37
N PHE A 120 19.76 14.29 7.62
CA PHE A 120 18.77 15.22 8.14
C PHE A 120 17.44 14.52 8.49
N ALA A 121 16.96 13.65 7.59
CA ALA A 121 15.73 12.92 7.81
C ALA A 121 15.83 11.99 9.03
N ALA A 122 16.92 11.22 9.17
CA ALA A 122 17.13 10.34 10.32
C ALA A 122 17.15 11.10 11.65
N HIS A 123 17.85 12.27 11.69
CA HIS A 123 17.90 13.10 12.89
C HIS A 123 16.53 13.67 13.24
N THR A 124 15.80 14.14 12.24
CA THR A 124 14.51 14.84 12.44
C THR A 124 13.37 13.91 12.75
N LEU A 125 13.27 12.77 12.05
CA LEU A 125 12.18 11.79 12.23
C LEU A 125 12.40 10.87 13.43
N GLY A 126 13.66 10.61 13.79
CA GLY A 126 14.02 9.79 14.95
C GLY A 126 13.31 8.43 14.96
N ALA A 127 12.57 8.13 16.02
CA ALA A 127 11.82 6.86 16.18
C ALA A 127 10.67 6.70 15.17
N SER A 128 10.21 7.78 14.55
CA SER A 128 9.17 7.71 13.50
C SER A 128 9.72 7.24 12.15
N LEU A 129 11.05 7.19 11.95
CA LEU A 129 11.66 6.63 10.75
C LEU A 129 11.66 5.10 10.82
N GLU A 130 10.90 4.46 9.92
CA GLU A 130 10.89 2.99 9.81
C GLU A 130 12.16 2.47 9.15
N TYR A 131 12.43 2.93 7.95
CA TYR A 131 13.66 2.72 7.19
C TYR A 131 13.71 3.65 5.96
N PHE A 132 14.87 3.71 5.31
CA PHE A 132 15.03 4.36 4.01
C PHE A 132 14.72 3.38 2.89
N GLN A 133 14.09 3.89 1.82
CA GLN A 133 13.87 3.18 0.57
C GLN A 133 14.56 3.94 -0.56
N LEU A 134 15.45 3.26 -1.29
CA LEU A 134 16.24 3.89 -2.34
C LEU A 134 15.72 3.45 -3.70
N GLY A 135 15.22 4.42 -4.46
CA GLY A 135 14.56 4.21 -5.75
C GLY A 135 13.12 3.75 -5.64
N ASN A 136 12.37 3.96 -6.71
CA ASN A 136 10.99 3.53 -6.90
C ASN A 136 10.85 2.82 -8.23
N GLU A 137 10.25 1.61 -8.24
CA GLU A 137 10.06 0.81 -9.45
C GLU A 137 11.34 0.66 -10.28
N VAL A 138 12.41 0.30 -9.58
CA VAL A 138 13.77 0.29 -10.14
C VAL A 138 13.94 -0.67 -11.31
N ASP A 139 13.10 -1.71 -11.42
CA ASP A 139 13.01 -2.61 -12.56
C ASP A 139 12.53 -1.91 -13.84
N LEU A 140 11.90 -0.74 -13.72
CA LEU A 140 11.43 0.07 -14.86
C LEU A 140 12.41 1.18 -15.27
N PHE A 141 13.52 1.40 -14.58
CA PHE A 141 14.48 2.47 -14.91
C PHE A 141 15.02 2.39 -16.33
N GLY A 142 15.13 1.20 -16.90
CA GLY A 142 15.49 1.02 -18.30
C GLY A 142 14.53 1.71 -19.30
N ARG A 143 13.35 2.14 -18.88
CA ARG A 143 12.42 2.87 -19.75
C ARG A 143 12.85 4.32 -19.99
N HIS A 144 13.34 5.03 -18.96
CA HIS A 144 13.56 6.48 -19.02
C HIS A 144 14.78 7.00 -18.24
N LEU A 145 15.28 6.29 -17.23
CA LEU A 145 16.36 6.75 -16.34
C LEU A 145 17.70 6.06 -16.59
N ARG A 146 17.72 4.89 -17.17
CA ARG A 146 18.93 4.10 -17.45
C ARG A 146 18.90 3.54 -18.88
N ASP A 147 20.03 3.05 -19.34
CA ASP A 147 20.14 2.35 -20.62
C ASP A 147 19.48 0.97 -20.50
N PRO A 148 18.43 0.67 -21.30
CA PRO A 148 17.73 -0.62 -21.22
C PRO A 148 18.61 -1.83 -21.60
N GLN A 149 19.74 -1.63 -22.29
CA GLN A 149 20.64 -2.72 -22.69
C GLN A 149 21.54 -3.18 -21.55
N THR A 150 21.82 -2.30 -20.59
CA THR A 150 22.74 -2.57 -19.48
C THR A 150 22.06 -2.60 -18.12
N TRP A 151 20.85 -2.07 -18.00
CA TRP A 151 20.12 -2.01 -16.73
C TRP A 151 19.48 -3.35 -16.37
N ASN A 152 19.89 -3.91 -15.25
CA ASN A 152 19.43 -5.20 -14.71
C ASN A 152 19.59 -5.22 -13.19
N ALA A 153 19.19 -6.31 -12.53
CA ALA A 153 19.26 -6.44 -11.07
C ALA A 153 20.68 -6.31 -10.51
N GLN A 154 21.72 -6.69 -11.26
CA GLN A 154 23.12 -6.52 -10.82
C GLN A 154 23.54 -5.05 -10.84
N THR A 155 23.32 -4.35 -11.96
CA THR A 155 23.69 -2.93 -12.07
C THR A 155 22.91 -2.07 -11.10
N TYR A 156 21.63 -2.40 -10.86
CA TYR A 156 20.87 -1.80 -9.78
C TYR A 156 21.54 -2.02 -8.41
N LEU A 157 21.89 -3.27 -8.09
CA LEU A 157 22.48 -3.61 -6.80
C LEU A 157 23.80 -2.87 -6.55
N ASP A 158 24.61 -2.71 -7.58
CA ASP A 158 25.88 -1.98 -7.49
C ASP A 158 25.66 -0.49 -7.19
N GLU A 159 24.73 0.16 -7.89
CA GLU A 159 24.37 1.56 -7.62
C GLU A 159 23.70 1.73 -6.24
N TRP A 160 22.79 0.81 -5.88
CA TRP A 160 22.14 0.80 -4.58
C TRP A 160 23.15 0.68 -3.44
N LEU A 161 24.12 -0.23 -3.55
CA LEU A 161 25.19 -0.42 -2.56
C LEU A 161 26.04 0.85 -2.39
N ALA A 162 26.38 1.52 -3.48
CA ALA A 162 27.14 2.76 -3.43
C ALA A 162 26.38 3.84 -2.64
N MET A 163 25.08 3.99 -2.90
CA MET A 163 24.22 4.95 -2.22
C MET A 163 23.97 4.58 -0.75
N ALA A 164 23.62 3.32 -0.46
CA ALA A 164 23.35 2.86 0.89
C ALA A 164 24.58 2.92 1.79
N ARG A 165 25.78 2.64 1.26
CA ARG A 165 27.03 2.80 1.99
C ARG A 165 27.37 4.26 2.29
N ALA A 166 27.12 5.18 1.37
CA ALA A 166 27.28 6.61 1.61
C ALA A 166 26.33 7.11 2.71
N ILE A 167 25.10 6.64 2.72
CA ILE A 167 24.12 6.92 3.79
C ILE A 167 24.61 6.33 5.13
N THR A 168 25.02 5.07 5.14
CA THR A 168 25.48 4.39 6.37
C THR A 168 26.71 5.05 6.96
N ALA A 169 27.58 5.62 6.16
CA ALA A 169 28.74 6.37 6.63
C ALA A 169 28.36 7.61 7.45
N ARG A 170 27.22 8.26 7.15
CA ARG A 170 26.71 9.41 7.92
C ARG A 170 25.69 9.02 8.98
N VAL A 171 24.94 7.95 8.73
CA VAL A 171 23.89 7.41 9.59
C VAL A 171 24.18 5.93 9.89
N PRO A 172 25.09 5.62 10.84
CA PRO A 172 25.51 4.23 11.10
C PRO A 172 24.37 3.28 11.49
N ALA A 173 23.28 3.81 12.05
CA ALA A 173 22.09 3.05 12.42
C ALA A 173 21.06 2.93 11.27
N ALA A 174 21.36 3.41 10.06
CA ALA A 174 20.44 3.37 8.93
C ALA A 174 19.94 1.95 8.66
N ARG A 175 18.65 1.85 8.38
CA ARG A 175 17.96 0.62 7.96
C ARG A 175 17.38 0.87 6.58
N PHE A 176 17.28 -0.19 5.77
CA PHE A 176 16.82 -0.08 4.39
C PHE A 176 15.75 -1.11 4.06
N GLY A 177 14.78 -0.71 3.22
CA GLY A 177 13.93 -1.60 2.44
C GLY A 177 14.39 -1.60 0.98
N MET A 178 14.31 -2.74 0.29
CA MET A 178 14.70 -2.89 -1.12
C MET A 178 14.02 -4.09 -1.77
N PRO A 179 13.99 -4.23 -3.11
CA PRO A 179 14.42 -3.25 -4.11
C PRO A 179 13.31 -2.30 -4.57
N ASP A 180 12.04 -2.52 -4.16
CA ASP A 180 10.88 -1.72 -4.56
C ASP A 180 10.54 -1.85 -6.05
N VAL A 181 10.45 -3.09 -6.52
CA VAL A 181 10.12 -3.41 -7.92
C VAL A 181 8.64 -3.24 -8.21
N ALA A 182 8.31 -2.78 -9.42
CA ALA A 182 6.92 -2.62 -9.88
C ALA A 182 6.21 -3.96 -10.05
N SER A 183 6.83 -4.89 -10.77
CA SER A 183 6.19 -6.17 -11.14
C SER A 183 7.19 -7.30 -11.41
N ASN A 184 8.45 -7.00 -11.60
CA ASN A 184 9.47 -8.02 -11.89
C ASN A 184 9.98 -8.67 -10.60
N ILE A 185 9.19 -9.61 -10.08
CA ILE A 185 9.50 -10.36 -8.85
C ILE A 185 10.79 -11.19 -8.98
N GLU A 186 11.24 -11.51 -10.19
CA GLU A 186 12.51 -12.23 -10.41
C GLU A 186 13.72 -11.45 -9.88
N TRP A 187 13.66 -10.12 -9.88
CA TRP A 187 14.71 -9.29 -9.28
C TRP A 187 14.88 -9.53 -7.77
N LEU A 188 13.79 -9.86 -7.04
CA LEU A 188 13.90 -10.24 -5.63
C LEU A 188 14.78 -11.51 -5.50
N THR A 189 14.52 -12.49 -6.36
CA THR A 189 15.25 -13.76 -6.37
C THR A 189 16.73 -13.55 -6.74
N GLU A 190 17.02 -12.75 -7.77
CA GLU A 190 18.38 -12.44 -8.18
C GLU A 190 19.17 -11.74 -7.08
N ILE A 191 18.56 -10.73 -6.44
CA ILE A 191 19.18 -9.98 -5.33
C ILE A 191 19.40 -10.89 -4.12
N ALA A 192 18.40 -11.67 -3.73
CA ALA A 192 18.49 -12.56 -2.58
C ALA A 192 19.59 -13.62 -2.76
N ASN A 193 19.76 -14.16 -3.97
CA ASN A 193 20.81 -15.13 -4.28
C ASN A 193 22.21 -14.53 -4.20
N ARG A 194 22.37 -13.23 -4.46
CA ARG A 194 23.67 -12.52 -4.40
C ARG A 194 23.98 -11.96 -3.01
N TRP A 195 22.95 -11.73 -2.18
CA TRP A 195 23.07 -11.00 -0.93
C TRP A 195 24.12 -11.55 0.02
N ALA A 196 24.18 -12.88 0.18
CA ALA A 196 25.11 -13.54 1.07
C ALA A 196 26.61 -13.35 0.68
N SER A 197 26.89 -13.01 -0.58
CA SER A 197 28.25 -12.78 -1.07
C SER A 197 28.72 -11.33 -0.94
N ILE A 198 27.85 -10.40 -0.51
CA ILE A 198 28.20 -8.98 -0.37
C ILE A 198 28.98 -8.77 0.92
N PRO A 199 30.22 -8.27 0.86
CA PRO A 199 31.00 -8.00 2.07
C PRO A 199 30.43 -6.79 2.82
N ASN A 200 30.20 -6.95 4.12
CA ASN A 200 29.67 -5.92 5.02
C ASN A 200 28.45 -5.18 4.40
N PRO A 201 27.35 -5.91 4.12
CA PRO A 201 26.21 -5.30 3.46
C PRO A 201 25.55 -4.27 4.38
N PRO A 202 24.98 -3.18 3.83
CA PRO A 202 24.11 -2.27 4.58
C PRO A 202 22.95 -3.04 5.23
N ARG A 203 22.41 -2.52 6.33
CA ARG A 203 21.36 -3.18 7.11
C ARG A 203 20.02 -3.13 6.38
N VAL A 204 19.73 -4.12 5.55
CA VAL A 204 18.40 -4.35 4.99
C VAL A 204 17.52 -5.03 6.04
N VAL A 205 16.28 -4.54 6.21
CA VAL A 205 15.31 -5.06 7.18
C VAL A 205 14.06 -5.63 6.50
N THR A 206 13.83 -5.29 5.24
CA THR A 206 12.62 -5.67 4.52
C THR A 206 12.91 -5.80 3.02
N LEU A 207 12.44 -6.90 2.40
CA LEU A 207 12.23 -6.96 0.96
C LEU A 207 10.93 -6.25 0.60
N THR A 208 10.94 -5.47 -0.48
CA THR A 208 9.81 -4.65 -0.89
C THR A 208 9.47 -4.85 -2.35
N HIS A 209 8.18 -4.84 -2.65
CA HIS A 209 7.65 -4.87 -4.01
C HIS A 209 6.32 -4.12 -4.09
N HIS A 210 5.88 -3.83 -5.30
CA HIS A 210 4.58 -3.24 -5.60
C HIS A 210 3.59 -4.30 -6.09
N TYR A 211 2.32 -3.94 -6.08
CA TYR A 211 1.27 -4.75 -6.69
C TYR A 211 0.10 -3.90 -7.13
N TYR A 212 -0.23 -4.00 -8.41
CA TYR A 212 -1.47 -3.51 -8.97
C TYR A 212 -2.23 -4.69 -9.61
N PHE A 213 -3.55 -4.74 -9.40
CA PHE A 213 -4.36 -5.79 -10.04
C PHE A 213 -4.25 -5.72 -11.56
N GLY A 214 -4.22 -4.50 -12.14
CA GLY A 214 -4.09 -4.31 -13.57
C GLY A 214 -4.02 -2.83 -13.96
N GLY A 215 -4.20 -2.54 -15.24
CA GLY A 215 -4.23 -1.19 -15.80
C GLY A 215 -3.75 -1.16 -17.24
N PRO A 216 -3.74 0.01 -17.88
CA PRO A 216 -4.32 1.26 -17.39
C PRO A 216 -5.86 1.26 -17.38
N ALA A 217 -6.50 2.37 -16.98
CA ALA A 217 -7.97 2.48 -16.88
C ALA A 217 -8.72 2.12 -18.18
N THR A 218 -8.10 2.34 -19.32
CA THR A 218 -8.64 2.00 -20.65
C THR A 218 -8.60 0.50 -20.98
N ASN A 219 -7.90 -0.32 -20.18
CA ASN A 219 -7.87 -1.76 -20.42
C ASN A 219 -9.22 -2.39 -20.05
N PRO A 220 -9.94 -3.06 -20.98
CA PRO A 220 -11.24 -3.65 -20.72
C PRO A 220 -11.18 -4.83 -19.74
N ALA A 221 -10.04 -5.51 -19.59
CA ALA A 221 -9.86 -6.59 -18.63
C ALA A 221 -9.80 -6.09 -17.17
N VAL A 222 -9.60 -4.79 -16.95
CA VAL A 222 -9.65 -4.15 -15.65
C VAL A 222 -11.11 -3.81 -15.34
N ASN A 223 -11.81 -4.77 -14.71
CA ASN A 223 -13.24 -4.70 -14.38
C ASN A 223 -13.53 -5.44 -13.07
N ILE A 224 -14.71 -5.21 -12.49
CA ILE A 224 -15.11 -5.78 -11.19
C ILE A 224 -15.07 -7.31 -11.19
N PRO A 225 -15.65 -8.04 -12.17
CA PRO A 225 -15.59 -9.50 -12.18
C PRO A 225 -14.16 -10.03 -12.14
N ASN A 226 -13.25 -9.45 -12.92
CA ASN A 226 -11.86 -9.87 -12.92
C ASN A 226 -11.11 -9.48 -11.64
N LEU A 227 -11.44 -8.35 -11.02
CA LEU A 227 -10.85 -7.91 -9.74
C LEU A 227 -11.18 -8.91 -8.62
N LEU A 228 -12.41 -9.37 -8.56
CA LEU A 228 -12.93 -10.16 -7.43
C LEU A 228 -12.84 -11.68 -7.65
N LYS A 229 -12.48 -12.17 -8.82
CA LYS A 229 -12.40 -13.61 -9.09
C LYS A 229 -11.30 -14.30 -8.28
N PRO A 230 -11.45 -15.60 -7.94
CA PRO A 230 -10.48 -16.34 -7.13
C PRO A 230 -9.06 -16.34 -7.68
N GLU A 231 -8.89 -16.38 -9.01
CA GLU A 231 -7.58 -16.41 -9.67
C GLU A 231 -6.74 -15.14 -9.39
N THR A 232 -7.39 -14.02 -9.08
CA THR A 232 -6.71 -12.78 -8.71
C THR A 232 -5.98 -12.96 -7.38
N MET A 233 -6.62 -13.53 -6.37
CA MET A 233 -5.97 -13.83 -5.09
C MET A 233 -4.94 -14.96 -5.21
N ALA A 234 -5.17 -15.94 -6.08
CA ALA A 234 -4.19 -17.01 -6.34
C ALA A 234 -2.87 -16.45 -6.93
N LYS A 235 -2.94 -15.42 -7.79
CA LYS A 235 -1.74 -14.74 -8.28
C LYS A 235 -1.00 -13.98 -7.16
N VAL A 236 -1.74 -13.31 -6.29
CA VAL A 236 -1.17 -12.64 -5.11
C VAL A 236 -0.46 -13.65 -4.22
N GLN A 237 -1.08 -14.80 -3.96
CA GLN A 237 -0.48 -15.89 -3.17
C GLN A 237 0.86 -16.35 -3.78
N LYS A 238 0.89 -16.60 -5.09
CA LYS A 238 2.12 -17.01 -5.78
C LYS A 238 3.24 -15.96 -5.64
N THR A 239 2.91 -14.66 -5.76
CA THR A 239 3.87 -13.58 -5.54
C THR A 239 4.36 -13.58 -4.09
N ALA A 240 3.46 -13.77 -3.13
CA ALA A 240 3.81 -13.81 -1.71
C ALA A 240 4.73 -15.00 -1.37
N ASP A 241 4.48 -16.17 -1.95
CA ASP A 241 5.32 -17.36 -1.77
C ASP A 241 6.75 -17.14 -2.26
N THR A 242 6.91 -16.54 -3.45
CA THR A 242 8.22 -16.19 -4.01
C THR A 242 8.93 -15.16 -3.14
N ALA A 243 8.27 -14.04 -2.83
CA ALA A 243 8.85 -12.97 -2.02
C ALA A 243 9.26 -13.44 -0.61
N ASN A 244 8.44 -14.27 0.05
CA ASN A 244 8.77 -14.85 1.36
C ASN A 244 9.97 -15.82 1.28
N THR A 245 10.06 -16.60 0.20
CA THR A 245 11.20 -17.50 -0.03
C THR A 245 12.51 -16.71 -0.12
N ASP A 246 12.49 -15.61 -0.87
CA ASP A 246 13.66 -14.77 -1.06
C ASP A 246 14.00 -13.94 0.18
N ALA A 247 13.00 -13.41 0.86
CA ALA A 247 13.19 -12.72 2.14
C ALA A 247 13.83 -13.64 3.19
N LYS A 248 13.44 -14.91 3.24
CA LYS A 248 14.05 -15.90 4.13
C LYS A 248 15.54 -16.12 3.83
N LYS A 249 15.96 -16.12 2.56
CA LYS A 249 17.40 -16.22 2.19
C LYS A 249 18.20 -15.03 2.73
N MET A 250 17.59 -13.84 2.77
CA MET A 250 18.23 -12.62 3.27
C MET A 250 18.06 -12.43 4.80
N GLY A 251 17.30 -13.29 5.48
CA GLY A 251 17.00 -13.15 6.91
C GLY A 251 16.09 -11.97 7.24
N VAL A 252 15.24 -11.53 6.29
CA VAL A 252 14.32 -10.39 6.44
C VAL A 252 12.86 -10.82 6.22
N ARG A 253 11.93 -9.88 6.33
CA ARG A 253 10.51 -10.07 6.00
C ARG A 253 10.13 -9.27 4.76
N VAL A 254 8.89 -9.42 4.31
CA VAL A 254 8.38 -8.73 3.13
C VAL A 254 7.39 -7.63 3.53
N ARG A 255 7.36 -6.54 2.76
CA ARG A 255 6.31 -5.52 2.80
C ARG A 255 5.90 -5.14 1.38
N MET A 256 4.61 -5.05 1.13
CA MET A 256 4.09 -4.44 -0.09
C MET A 256 4.03 -2.92 0.12
N THR A 257 4.95 -2.21 -0.52
CA THR A 257 5.24 -0.79 -0.27
C THR A 257 4.43 0.16 -1.14
N GLU A 258 3.92 -0.33 -2.27
CA GLU A 258 2.98 0.41 -3.10
C GLU A 258 2.06 -0.55 -3.84
N GLY A 259 0.79 -0.23 -3.92
CA GLY A 259 -0.15 -0.99 -4.73
C GLY A 259 -1.57 -0.49 -4.63
N ASN A 260 -2.40 -0.95 -5.57
CA ASN A 260 -3.83 -0.69 -5.58
C ASN A 260 -4.53 -1.54 -6.66
N THR A 261 -5.80 -1.24 -6.95
CA THR A 261 -6.62 -1.93 -7.95
C THR A 261 -6.12 -1.71 -9.38
N CYS A 262 -5.95 -0.45 -9.80
CA CYS A 262 -5.56 -0.11 -11.18
C CYS A 262 -4.43 0.93 -11.15
N TYR A 263 -3.29 0.64 -11.80
CA TYR A 263 -2.17 1.59 -11.83
C TYR A 263 -2.50 2.87 -12.63
N ARG A 264 -1.65 3.91 -12.47
CA ARG A 264 -1.79 5.24 -13.08
C ARG A 264 -3.06 5.97 -12.63
N GLY A 265 -3.32 5.98 -11.32
CA GLY A 265 -4.38 6.80 -10.74
C GLY A 265 -5.74 6.14 -10.59
N GLY A 266 -5.85 4.83 -10.93
CA GLY A 266 -7.10 4.09 -10.77
C GLY A 266 -8.02 4.19 -12.01
N LYS A 267 -9.12 3.43 -11.94
CA LYS A 267 -10.18 3.41 -12.95
C LYS A 267 -11.50 3.78 -12.30
N PRO A 268 -12.20 4.82 -12.80
CA PRO A 268 -13.54 5.17 -12.32
C PRO A 268 -14.50 3.98 -12.50
N GLY A 269 -15.40 3.76 -11.55
CA GLY A 269 -16.32 2.62 -11.52
C GLY A 269 -15.67 1.26 -11.21
N LEU A 270 -14.39 1.24 -10.84
CA LEU A 270 -13.68 0.07 -10.32
C LEU A 270 -12.93 0.40 -9.03
N SER A 271 -12.10 1.43 -9.07
CA SER A 271 -11.17 1.75 -7.99
C SER A 271 -11.82 2.59 -6.89
N ASP A 272 -12.85 3.35 -7.23
CA ASP A 272 -13.61 4.28 -6.40
C ASP A 272 -14.96 3.71 -5.94
N VAL A 273 -15.16 2.39 -6.05
CA VAL A 273 -16.42 1.73 -5.69
C VAL A 273 -16.23 0.59 -4.69
N PHE A 274 -17.31 0.08 -4.14
CA PHE A 274 -17.31 -0.93 -3.07
C PHE A 274 -16.57 -2.23 -3.42
N ALA A 275 -16.54 -2.61 -4.69
CA ALA A 275 -15.72 -3.74 -5.14
C ALA A 275 -14.23 -3.58 -4.74
N ALA A 276 -13.69 -2.36 -4.77
CA ALA A 276 -12.34 -2.08 -4.30
C ALA A 276 -12.19 -2.25 -2.79
N ALA A 277 -13.25 -1.99 -2.00
CA ALA A 277 -13.23 -2.23 -0.55
C ALA A 277 -13.12 -3.74 -0.23
N LEU A 278 -13.91 -4.58 -0.91
CA LEU A 278 -13.84 -6.04 -0.73
C LEU A 278 -12.47 -6.58 -1.15
N TRP A 279 -11.95 -6.11 -2.29
CA TRP A 279 -10.61 -6.47 -2.75
C TRP A 279 -9.54 -6.06 -1.73
N ALA A 280 -9.58 -4.83 -1.23
CA ALA A 280 -8.58 -4.32 -0.27
C ALA A 280 -8.59 -5.09 1.06
N ALA A 281 -9.78 -5.45 1.54
CA ALA A 281 -9.93 -6.27 2.74
C ALA A 281 -9.31 -7.66 2.55
N ASP A 282 -9.68 -8.36 1.48
CA ASP A 282 -9.17 -9.70 1.16
C ASP A 282 -7.66 -9.69 0.88
N TYR A 283 -7.21 -8.77 0.03
CA TYR A 283 -5.79 -8.58 -0.31
C TYR A 283 -4.92 -8.34 0.93
N SER A 284 -5.34 -7.43 1.81
CA SER A 284 -4.61 -7.11 3.04
C SER A 284 -4.53 -8.30 3.99
N LEU A 285 -5.62 -9.04 4.16
CA LEU A 285 -5.69 -10.22 5.01
C LEU A 285 -4.86 -11.38 4.45
N LEU A 286 -4.86 -11.57 3.12
CA LEU A 286 -4.02 -12.57 2.46
C LEU A 286 -2.54 -12.28 2.70
N LEU A 287 -2.07 -11.05 2.50
CA LEU A 287 -0.68 -10.69 2.76
C LEU A 287 -0.32 -10.81 4.23
N ALA A 288 -1.22 -10.42 5.14
CA ALA A 288 -1.01 -10.57 6.58
C ALA A 288 -0.88 -12.05 6.99
N SER A 289 -1.70 -12.94 6.43
CA SER A 289 -1.63 -14.40 6.66
C SER A 289 -0.34 -15.00 6.11
N ASN A 290 0.27 -14.37 5.11
CA ASN A 290 1.56 -14.70 4.52
C ASN A 290 2.74 -13.99 5.20
N ASN A 291 2.61 -13.53 6.45
CA ASN A 291 3.68 -12.92 7.25
C ASN A 291 4.28 -11.62 6.70
N TYR A 292 3.60 -10.92 5.83
CA TYR A 292 4.02 -9.57 5.44
C TYR A 292 4.03 -8.63 6.63
N THR A 293 4.97 -7.69 6.65
CA THR A 293 5.05 -6.68 7.71
C THR A 293 4.01 -5.58 7.55
N GLY A 294 3.42 -5.45 6.36
CA GLY A 294 2.37 -4.50 6.08
C GLY A 294 2.07 -4.34 4.60
N VAL A 295 1.06 -3.53 4.34
CA VAL A 295 0.67 -3.08 3.00
C VAL A 295 0.60 -1.56 2.99
N ASN A 296 1.03 -0.93 1.89
CA ASN A 296 0.88 0.50 1.67
C ASN A 296 0.05 0.71 0.41
N LEU A 297 -1.25 0.99 0.59
CA LEU A 297 -2.10 1.33 -0.57
C LEU A 297 -1.76 2.73 -1.07
N HIS A 298 -1.51 2.83 -2.38
CA HIS A 298 -1.12 4.09 -3.00
C HIS A 298 -2.31 5.05 -3.13
N GLY A 299 -2.04 6.33 -2.90
CA GLY A 299 -3.01 7.39 -2.98
C GLY A 299 -2.33 8.76 -3.02
N GLY A 300 -3.02 9.77 -2.54
CA GLY A 300 -2.53 11.14 -2.50
C GLY A 300 -3.45 12.12 -3.19
N THR A 301 -2.92 13.26 -3.61
CA THR A 301 -3.68 14.23 -4.41
C THR A 301 -3.68 13.84 -5.89
N GLY A 302 -4.76 14.17 -6.59
CA GLY A 302 -4.86 13.92 -8.04
C GLY A 302 -3.70 14.53 -8.82
N ASN A 303 -3.26 15.74 -8.42
CA ASN A 303 -2.13 16.42 -9.06
C ASN A 303 -0.80 15.66 -8.89
N SER A 304 -0.50 15.16 -7.68
CA SER A 304 0.76 14.44 -7.46
C SER A 304 0.83 13.13 -8.25
N VAL A 305 -0.28 12.39 -8.28
CA VAL A 305 -0.35 11.14 -9.05
C VAL A 305 -0.41 11.42 -10.56
N ALA A 306 -1.09 12.48 -11.01
CA ALA A 306 -1.06 12.87 -12.42
C ALA A 306 0.38 13.19 -12.87
N ASN A 307 1.14 13.94 -12.06
CA ASN A 307 2.53 14.26 -12.37
C ASN A 307 3.41 12.99 -12.44
N SER A 308 3.15 12.00 -11.61
CA SER A 308 3.89 10.73 -11.60
C SER A 308 3.69 9.88 -12.86
N VAL A 309 2.64 10.17 -13.63
CA VAL A 309 2.25 9.41 -14.83
C VAL A 309 2.18 10.26 -16.10
N GLY A 310 2.92 11.35 -16.16
CA GLY A 310 3.08 12.18 -17.35
C GLY A 310 2.14 13.38 -17.45
N GLY A 311 1.45 13.75 -16.38
CA GLY A 311 0.68 15.00 -16.25
C GLY A 311 -0.84 14.85 -16.42
N SER A 312 -1.35 13.64 -16.71
CA SER A 312 -2.80 13.39 -16.80
C SER A 312 -3.14 11.96 -16.37
N LEU A 313 -4.32 11.79 -15.78
CA LEU A 313 -4.80 10.48 -15.37
C LEU A 313 -5.53 9.77 -16.52
N PRO A 314 -5.20 8.50 -16.84
CA PRO A 314 -5.95 7.72 -17.83
C PRO A 314 -7.44 7.57 -17.51
N GLY A 315 -7.82 7.61 -16.22
CA GLY A 315 -9.21 7.58 -15.79
C GLY A 315 -10.01 8.82 -16.24
N ASP A 316 -9.38 10.01 -16.21
CA ASP A 316 -10.01 11.25 -16.71
C ASP A 316 -10.26 11.17 -18.22
N ALA A 317 -9.29 10.62 -18.96
CA ALA A 317 -9.45 10.40 -20.40
C ALA A 317 -10.61 9.45 -20.68
N LEU A 318 -10.75 8.37 -19.91
CA LEU A 318 -11.85 7.42 -20.04
C LEU A 318 -13.22 8.09 -19.79
N LEU A 319 -13.36 8.88 -18.73
CA LEU A 319 -14.61 9.60 -18.42
C LEU A 319 -14.97 10.60 -19.54
N LYS A 320 -13.97 11.30 -20.08
CA LYS A 320 -14.17 12.19 -21.22
C LYS A 320 -14.64 11.44 -22.46
N GLU A 321 -14.09 10.26 -22.77
CA GLU A 321 -14.54 9.39 -23.85
C GLU A 321 -15.98 8.90 -23.64
N GLN A 322 -16.41 8.75 -22.39
CA GLN A 322 -17.78 8.41 -21.99
C GLN A 322 -18.74 9.61 -22.04
N GLY A 323 -18.24 10.79 -22.39
CA GLY A 323 -19.04 12.00 -22.58
C GLY A 323 -19.19 12.88 -21.33
N GLU A 324 -18.44 12.62 -20.25
CA GLU A 324 -18.47 13.49 -19.09
C GLU A 324 -17.80 14.85 -19.36
N THR A 325 -18.41 15.90 -18.83
CA THR A 325 -17.89 17.27 -18.88
C THR A 325 -16.71 17.43 -17.90
N PRO A 326 -15.83 18.45 -18.10
CA PRO A 326 -14.76 18.74 -17.14
C PRO A 326 -15.24 18.95 -15.70
N GLN A 327 -16.43 19.52 -15.50
CA GLN A 327 -17.03 19.73 -14.17
C GLN A 327 -17.43 18.39 -13.53
N GLN A 328 -18.00 17.48 -14.31
CA GLN A 328 -18.35 16.14 -13.83
C GLN A 328 -17.08 15.35 -13.47
N ILE A 329 -16.07 15.37 -14.34
CA ILE A 329 -14.78 14.72 -14.09
C ILE A 329 -14.15 15.26 -12.79
N ALA A 330 -14.15 16.58 -12.60
CA ALA A 330 -13.62 17.21 -11.39
C ALA A 330 -14.40 16.87 -10.10
N SER A 331 -15.62 16.35 -10.21
CA SER A 331 -16.44 15.93 -9.07
C SER A 331 -16.13 14.51 -8.58
N HIS A 332 -15.35 13.74 -9.32
CA HIS A 332 -14.88 12.43 -8.86
C HIS A 332 -13.75 12.57 -7.84
N PRO A 333 -13.61 11.62 -6.89
CA PRO A 333 -12.41 11.53 -6.05
C PRO A 333 -11.17 11.26 -6.92
N HIS A 334 -10.10 12.02 -6.68
CA HIS A 334 -8.84 11.87 -7.42
C HIS A 334 -7.65 11.69 -6.49
N PRO A 335 -6.73 10.79 -6.82
CA PRO A 335 -6.85 9.76 -7.89
C PRO A 335 -7.94 8.74 -7.51
N PHE A 336 -8.55 8.09 -8.49
CA PHE A 336 -9.72 7.21 -8.28
C PHE A 336 -9.47 6.05 -7.30
N TYR A 337 -8.24 5.64 -7.12
CA TYR A 337 -7.86 4.57 -6.19
C TYR A 337 -7.47 5.06 -4.79
N THR A 338 -7.52 6.36 -4.53
CA THR A 338 -6.98 6.87 -3.25
C THR A 338 -7.79 6.36 -2.05
N PRO A 339 -7.11 5.85 -0.99
CA PRO A 339 -7.82 5.49 0.24
C PRO A 339 -8.42 6.69 0.97
N ILE A 340 -7.78 7.87 0.83
CA ILE A 340 -8.24 9.13 1.40
C ILE A 340 -8.29 10.16 0.28
N ALA A 341 -9.49 10.59 -0.11
CA ALA A 341 -9.70 11.63 -1.11
C ALA A 341 -9.72 13.02 -0.48
N THR A 342 -9.36 14.01 -1.30
CA THR A 342 -9.40 15.43 -0.94
C THR A 342 -10.53 16.11 -1.71
N PHE A 343 -11.46 16.74 -1.00
CA PHE A 343 -12.53 17.56 -1.57
C PHE A 343 -12.43 18.97 -1.00
N GLY A 344 -11.84 19.89 -1.75
CA GLY A 344 -11.56 21.24 -1.24
C GLY A 344 -10.61 21.21 -0.04
N SER A 345 -11.11 21.56 1.14
CA SER A 345 -10.38 21.50 2.42
C SER A 345 -10.68 20.24 3.25
N GLU A 346 -11.57 19.38 2.77
CA GLU A 346 -12.01 18.19 3.48
C GLU A 346 -11.32 16.94 2.95
N TYR A 347 -11.17 15.95 3.84
CA TYR A 347 -10.64 14.64 3.53
C TYR A 347 -11.68 13.58 3.87
N LEU A 348 -11.91 12.66 2.94
CA LEU A 348 -12.89 11.58 3.08
C LEU A 348 -12.22 10.23 2.86
N LEU A 349 -12.63 9.24 3.65
CA LEU A 349 -12.23 7.86 3.43
C LEU A 349 -13.05 7.29 2.27
N GLU A 350 -12.35 6.77 1.27
CA GLU A 350 -12.93 6.15 0.08
C GLU A 350 -13.18 4.64 0.28
N PRO A 351 -13.97 3.98 -0.57
CA PRO A 351 -14.28 2.55 -0.43
C PRO A 351 -13.06 1.65 -0.21
N VAL A 352 -11.98 1.83 -0.99
CA VAL A 352 -10.73 1.06 -0.81
C VAL A 352 -10.12 1.27 0.57
N GLY A 353 -10.22 2.48 1.14
CA GLY A 353 -9.81 2.81 2.49
C GLY A 353 -10.65 2.12 3.56
N TYR A 354 -11.98 1.99 3.35
CA TYR A 354 -12.84 1.20 4.25
C TYR A 354 -12.45 -0.28 4.27
N GLY A 355 -12.07 -0.86 3.13
CA GLY A 355 -11.55 -2.23 3.06
C GLY A 355 -10.26 -2.40 3.87
N LEU A 356 -9.31 -1.48 3.71
CA LEU A 356 -8.06 -1.46 4.47
C LEU A 356 -8.32 -1.27 5.98
N LYS A 357 -9.23 -0.38 6.37
CA LYS A 357 -9.66 -0.15 7.76
C LYS A 357 -10.28 -1.41 8.37
N PHE A 358 -11.13 -2.11 7.61
CA PHE A 358 -11.78 -3.34 8.07
C PHE A 358 -10.76 -4.45 8.35
N ALA A 359 -9.80 -4.67 7.44
CA ALA A 359 -8.70 -5.60 7.65
C ALA A 359 -7.77 -5.14 8.81
N GLY A 360 -7.47 -3.85 8.88
CA GLY A 360 -6.60 -3.23 9.87
C GLY A 360 -7.08 -3.39 11.32
N ALA A 361 -8.38 -3.59 11.50
CA ALA A 361 -8.93 -3.87 12.83
C ALA A 361 -8.46 -5.21 13.44
N LEU A 362 -7.77 -6.04 12.66
CA LEU A 362 -7.06 -7.24 13.13
C LEU A 362 -5.56 -7.01 13.41
N SER A 363 -5.06 -5.79 13.30
CA SER A 363 -3.65 -5.49 13.61
C SER A 363 -3.30 -5.91 15.03
N GLY A 364 -2.11 -6.48 15.22
CA GLY A 364 -1.69 -7.08 16.49
C GLY A 364 -2.12 -8.54 16.70
N SER A 365 -2.84 -9.16 15.74
CA SER A 365 -3.31 -10.54 15.84
C SER A 365 -2.32 -11.57 15.28
N THR A 366 -2.57 -12.84 15.62
CA THR A 366 -1.86 -14.00 15.05
C THR A 366 -2.84 -14.85 14.25
N PHE A 367 -2.51 -15.14 12.98
CA PHE A 367 -3.31 -16.04 12.16
C PHE A 367 -3.25 -17.47 12.66
N VAL A 368 -4.38 -18.15 12.60
CA VAL A 368 -4.52 -19.57 12.91
C VAL A 368 -4.65 -20.32 11.58
N ALA A 369 -3.89 -21.40 11.44
CA ALA A 369 -3.96 -22.24 10.24
C ALA A 369 -5.28 -23.02 10.24
N GLU A 370 -6.23 -22.59 9.43
CA GLU A 370 -7.51 -23.27 9.20
C GLU A 370 -7.88 -23.18 7.72
N ASP A 371 -8.41 -24.28 7.17
CA ASP A 371 -8.80 -24.35 5.75
C ASP A 371 -10.26 -23.97 5.53
N LEU A 372 -10.67 -22.81 6.06
CA LEU A 372 -12.03 -22.30 5.88
C LEU A 372 -12.28 -21.83 4.45
N THR A 373 -11.27 -21.25 3.79
CA THR A 373 -11.37 -20.77 2.40
C THR A 373 -11.66 -21.91 1.43
N ALA A 374 -10.92 -23.04 1.52
CA ALA A 374 -11.15 -24.17 0.63
C ALA A 374 -12.53 -24.79 0.83
N LYS A 375 -13.07 -24.83 2.07
CA LYS A 375 -14.43 -25.30 2.34
C LYS A 375 -15.49 -24.42 1.67
N LEU A 376 -15.33 -23.09 1.70
CA LEU A 376 -16.25 -22.15 1.04
C LEU A 376 -16.19 -22.28 -0.48
N GLN A 377 -14.99 -22.38 -1.04
CA GLN A 377 -14.79 -22.55 -2.49
C GLN A 377 -15.32 -23.92 -2.98
N ALA A 378 -15.14 -24.98 -2.20
CA ALA A 378 -15.71 -26.29 -2.49
C ALA A 378 -17.25 -26.29 -2.49
N ALA A 379 -17.87 -25.38 -1.71
CA ALA A 379 -19.32 -25.14 -1.75
C ALA A 379 -19.76 -24.25 -2.93
N GLY A 380 -18.84 -23.86 -3.81
CA GLY A 380 -19.13 -23.06 -5.00
C GLY A 380 -19.42 -21.59 -4.72
N VAL A 381 -18.85 -21.04 -3.64
CA VAL A 381 -18.97 -19.64 -3.25
C VAL A 381 -17.63 -18.93 -3.45
N ASN A 382 -17.64 -17.78 -4.11
CA ASN A 382 -16.46 -16.93 -4.24
C ASN A 382 -16.19 -16.17 -2.94
N ALA A 383 -15.68 -16.87 -1.93
CA ALA A 383 -15.39 -16.30 -0.62
C ALA A 383 -14.03 -16.78 -0.10
N THR A 384 -13.44 -15.95 0.77
CA THR A 384 -12.22 -16.25 1.52
C THR A 384 -12.49 -16.08 3.01
N ALA A 385 -11.76 -16.82 3.85
CA ALA A 385 -11.93 -16.73 5.29
C ALA A 385 -10.57 -16.76 6.00
N TYR A 386 -10.48 -16.01 7.11
CA TYR A 386 -9.27 -15.83 7.90
C TYR A 386 -9.62 -15.96 9.38
N ALA A 387 -8.96 -16.88 10.07
CA ALA A 387 -9.10 -17.06 11.52
C ALA A 387 -7.89 -16.47 12.24
N VAL A 388 -8.13 -15.71 13.29
CA VAL A 388 -7.07 -15.04 14.06
C VAL A 388 -7.32 -15.15 15.56
N LYS A 389 -6.21 -15.11 16.32
CA LYS A 389 -6.20 -14.87 17.75
C LYS A 389 -5.77 -13.43 17.99
N LEU A 390 -6.66 -12.63 18.58
CA LEU A 390 -6.40 -11.24 18.91
C LEU A 390 -5.51 -11.11 20.15
N ALA A 391 -4.93 -9.94 20.38
CA ALA A 391 -4.35 -9.57 21.66
C ALA A 391 -5.38 -9.77 22.78
N GLY A 392 -4.98 -10.34 23.91
CA GLY A 392 -5.92 -10.70 24.99
C GLY A 392 -6.55 -12.09 24.86
N GLY A 393 -6.28 -12.84 23.78
CA GLY A 393 -6.71 -14.23 23.65
C GLY A 393 -8.06 -14.46 22.95
N HIS A 394 -8.78 -13.38 22.65
CA HIS A 394 -10.05 -13.43 21.89
C HIS A 394 -9.83 -14.05 20.49
N ARG A 395 -10.84 -14.75 19.99
CA ARG A 395 -10.80 -15.36 18.65
C ARG A 395 -11.69 -14.57 17.69
N SER A 396 -11.21 -14.38 16.49
CA SER A 396 -11.99 -13.71 15.44
C SER A 396 -11.88 -14.47 14.13
N VAL A 397 -12.97 -14.51 13.38
CA VAL A 397 -13.01 -15.02 12.01
C VAL A 397 -13.52 -13.91 11.12
N VAL A 398 -12.84 -13.70 10.00
CA VAL A 398 -13.31 -12.80 8.93
C VAL A 398 -13.64 -13.65 7.71
N VAL A 399 -14.81 -13.42 7.12
CA VAL A 399 -15.19 -13.98 5.83
C VAL A 399 -15.42 -12.82 4.87
N VAL A 400 -14.77 -12.87 3.70
CA VAL A 400 -14.97 -11.92 2.60
C VAL A 400 -15.70 -12.65 1.50
N ASN A 401 -17.02 -12.39 1.38
CA ASN A 401 -17.86 -12.94 0.35
C ASN A 401 -17.86 -12.00 -0.87
N LYS A 402 -17.13 -12.39 -1.89
CA LYS A 402 -17.00 -11.65 -3.17
C LYS A 402 -17.99 -12.14 -4.23
N ASP A 403 -18.84 -13.11 -3.90
CA ASP A 403 -19.90 -13.53 -4.80
C ASP A 403 -20.91 -12.41 -5.01
N ALA A 404 -21.32 -12.18 -6.24
CA ALA A 404 -22.23 -11.07 -6.56
C ALA A 404 -23.69 -11.36 -6.19
N THR A 405 -24.07 -12.63 -5.95
CA THR A 405 -25.46 -13.04 -5.81
C THR A 405 -25.73 -14.08 -4.74
N LYS A 406 -24.69 -14.80 -4.25
CA LYS A 406 -24.88 -15.92 -3.33
C LYS A 406 -24.50 -15.52 -1.90
N ASP A 407 -25.49 -15.51 -1.03
CA ASP A 407 -25.26 -15.53 0.41
C ASP A 407 -24.67 -16.89 0.83
N VAL A 408 -23.94 -16.92 1.93
CA VAL A 408 -23.38 -18.16 2.45
C VAL A 408 -23.58 -18.30 3.95
N ASP A 409 -24.11 -19.43 4.39
CA ASP A 409 -24.15 -19.81 5.80
C ASP A 409 -22.84 -20.46 6.21
N VAL A 410 -22.19 -19.89 7.20
CA VAL A 410 -20.91 -20.37 7.73
C VAL A 410 -21.07 -20.76 9.20
N THR A 411 -20.80 -22.02 9.50
CA THR A 411 -20.69 -22.46 10.90
C THR A 411 -19.26 -22.31 11.39
N LEU A 412 -19.07 -21.40 12.34
CA LEU A 412 -17.79 -21.15 12.98
C LEU A 412 -17.67 -22.01 14.24
N ASP A 413 -16.53 -22.68 14.40
CA ASP A 413 -16.23 -23.51 15.57
C ASP A 413 -15.14 -22.85 16.43
N PHE A 414 -15.52 -22.37 17.60
CA PHE A 414 -14.64 -21.76 18.57
C PHE A 414 -14.14 -22.74 19.66
N GLY A 415 -14.49 -24.01 19.53
CA GLY A 415 -14.12 -25.09 20.46
C GLY A 415 -15.21 -25.44 21.47
N PRO A 416 -15.31 -26.73 21.89
CA PRO A 416 -16.49 -27.35 22.49
C PRO A 416 -16.95 -26.81 23.85
N LYS A 417 -16.09 -26.08 24.54
CA LYS A 417 -16.43 -25.49 25.87
C LYS A 417 -16.78 -24.01 25.78
N THR A 418 -16.85 -23.45 24.58
CA THR A 418 -17.06 -22.02 24.38
C THR A 418 -18.54 -21.71 24.30
N THR A 419 -19.00 -20.77 25.11
CA THR A 419 -20.36 -20.21 25.09
C THR A 419 -20.26 -18.70 25.26
N GLY A 420 -21.20 -17.94 24.73
CA GLY A 420 -21.23 -16.48 24.89
C GLY A 420 -21.75 -15.77 23.67
N ALA A 421 -21.67 -14.46 23.72
CA ALA A 421 -22.05 -13.59 22.61
C ALA A 421 -20.79 -13.24 21.79
N ALA A 422 -20.85 -13.41 20.49
CA ALA A 422 -19.82 -12.96 19.56
C ALA A 422 -20.26 -11.63 18.91
N ALA A 423 -19.39 -10.63 18.94
CA ALA A 423 -19.62 -9.37 18.27
C ALA A 423 -19.52 -9.56 16.75
N VAL A 424 -20.44 -8.96 16.02
CA VAL A 424 -20.51 -9.01 14.56
C VAL A 424 -20.29 -7.64 13.98
N GLN A 425 -19.36 -7.53 13.02
CA GLN A 425 -19.17 -6.32 12.21
C GLN A 425 -19.16 -6.69 10.74
N THR A 426 -19.82 -5.85 9.91
CA THR A 426 -19.98 -6.10 8.48
C THR A 426 -19.49 -4.90 7.68
N LEU A 427 -18.64 -5.15 6.70
CA LEU A 427 -18.29 -4.19 5.64
C LEU A 427 -19.27 -4.43 4.49
N ARG A 428 -20.06 -3.40 4.13
CA ARG A 428 -21.14 -3.52 3.16
C ARG A 428 -21.42 -2.20 2.43
N ALA A 429 -22.10 -2.31 1.31
CA ALA A 429 -22.69 -1.22 0.52
C ALA A 429 -23.97 -1.71 -0.17
N PRO A 430 -24.75 -0.83 -0.81
CA PRO A 430 -25.95 -1.22 -1.59
C PRO A 430 -25.63 -2.13 -2.79
N ALA A 431 -24.46 -1.95 -3.45
CA ALA A 431 -24.02 -2.74 -4.60
C ALA A 431 -22.49 -2.69 -4.71
N LEU A 432 -21.91 -3.57 -5.53
CA LEU A 432 -20.45 -3.58 -5.83
C LEU A 432 -19.98 -2.27 -6.48
N GLU A 433 -20.83 -1.64 -7.27
CA GLU A 433 -20.60 -0.38 -7.99
C GLU A 433 -20.88 0.87 -7.14
N SER A 434 -21.33 0.70 -5.89
CA SER A 434 -21.60 1.82 -4.99
C SER A 434 -20.31 2.52 -4.59
N ARG A 435 -20.31 3.84 -4.62
CA ARG A 435 -19.23 4.67 -4.05
C ARG A 435 -19.31 4.78 -2.52
N GLU A 436 -20.39 4.31 -1.92
CA GLU A 436 -20.53 4.24 -0.48
C GLU A 436 -19.97 2.92 0.05
N ALA A 437 -19.32 2.97 1.20
CA ALA A 437 -18.90 1.80 1.96
C ALA A 437 -19.10 2.07 3.46
N HIS A 438 -19.60 1.07 4.19
CA HIS A 438 -19.88 1.22 5.61
C HIS A 438 -19.39 0.02 6.40
N ILE A 439 -18.79 0.27 7.57
CA ILE A 439 -18.52 -0.74 8.58
C ILE A 439 -19.60 -0.59 9.66
N ALA A 440 -20.50 -1.57 9.74
CA ALA A 440 -21.64 -1.55 10.68
C ALA A 440 -21.48 -2.64 11.74
N THR A 441 -21.88 -2.35 12.96
CA THR A 441 -22.02 -3.35 14.02
C THR A 441 -23.43 -3.95 13.93
N GLY A 442 -23.48 -5.26 13.80
CA GLY A 442 -24.73 -6.04 13.79
C GLY A 442 -25.12 -6.56 15.18
N PRO A 443 -26.28 -7.23 15.26
CA PRO A 443 -26.66 -7.99 16.46
C PRO A 443 -25.58 -9.01 16.82
N ALA A 444 -25.36 -9.23 18.12
CA ALA A 444 -24.44 -10.24 18.57
C ALA A 444 -24.93 -11.64 18.18
N ALA A 445 -24.03 -12.50 17.72
CA ALA A 445 -24.32 -13.88 17.44
C ALA A 445 -24.09 -14.74 18.70
N HIS A 446 -24.96 -15.69 18.98
CA HIS A 446 -24.87 -16.53 20.18
C HIS A 446 -24.15 -17.84 19.87
N VAL A 447 -23.03 -18.07 20.58
CA VAL A 447 -22.24 -19.30 20.49
C VAL A 447 -22.81 -20.35 21.45
N HIS A 448 -23.21 -21.50 20.92
CA HIS A 448 -23.69 -22.65 21.71
C HIS A 448 -22.77 -23.86 21.46
N ASN A 449 -22.25 -24.45 22.53
CA ASN A 449 -21.35 -25.61 22.48
C ASN A 449 -20.17 -25.38 21.50
N GLY A 450 -19.61 -24.17 21.53
CA GLY A 450 -18.50 -23.76 20.70
C GLY A 450 -18.84 -23.34 19.28
N LYS A 451 -20.09 -23.45 18.86
CA LYS A 451 -20.48 -23.21 17.45
C LYS A 451 -21.46 -22.05 17.32
N VAL A 452 -21.34 -21.35 16.22
CA VAL A 452 -22.33 -20.36 15.78
C VAL A 452 -22.43 -20.41 14.24
N THR A 453 -23.65 -20.37 13.74
CA THR A 453 -23.89 -20.20 12.30
C THR A 453 -24.29 -18.76 12.03
N VAL A 454 -23.64 -18.16 11.04
CA VAL A 454 -23.91 -16.80 10.57
C VAL A 454 -24.09 -16.82 9.07
N THR A 455 -25.05 -16.05 8.57
CA THR A 455 -25.23 -15.81 7.13
C THR A 455 -24.36 -14.62 6.73
N ILE A 456 -23.46 -14.83 5.78
CA ILE A 456 -22.62 -13.79 5.18
C ILE A 456 -23.29 -13.38 3.88
N PRO A 457 -23.86 -12.18 3.78
CA PRO A 457 -24.48 -11.73 2.54
C PRO A 457 -23.49 -11.69 1.38
N HIS A 458 -24.00 -11.87 0.18
CA HIS A 458 -23.22 -11.64 -1.04
C HIS A 458 -22.66 -10.21 -1.04
N ALA A 459 -21.59 -10.00 -1.79
CA ALA A 459 -20.92 -8.68 -1.89
C ALA A 459 -20.73 -8.02 -0.52
N SER A 460 -20.20 -8.75 0.46
CA SER A 460 -19.93 -8.22 1.81
C SER A 460 -18.74 -8.89 2.48
N ALA A 461 -18.20 -8.28 3.55
CA ALA A 461 -17.29 -8.97 4.45
C ALA A 461 -17.81 -8.89 5.89
N MET A 462 -17.69 -9.99 6.63
CA MET A 462 -18.15 -10.08 8.01
C MET A 462 -17.01 -10.53 8.93
N ARG A 463 -16.90 -9.86 10.06
CA ARG A 463 -16.01 -10.23 11.16
C ARG A 463 -16.86 -10.66 12.36
N VAL A 464 -16.60 -11.87 12.85
CA VAL A 464 -17.22 -12.44 14.05
C VAL A 464 -16.13 -12.60 15.11
N THR A 465 -16.26 -11.90 16.22
CA THR A 465 -15.28 -11.88 17.29
C THR A 465 -15.90 -12.37 18.57
N LEU A 466 -15.34 -13.43 19.11
CA LEU A 466 -15.71 -13.98 20.43
C LEU A 466 -14.79 -13.38 21.50
N ALA A 467 -15.42 -12.76 22.49
CA ALA A 467 -14.73 -12.17 23.65
C ALA A 467 -14.28 -13.22 24.66
#